data_5657e2f73573df6de2f032348447238f
#
_entry.id   5657e2f73573df6de2f032348447238f
#
_cell.length_a   1.000
_cell.length_b   1.000
_cell.length_c   1.000
_cell.angle_alpha   90.00
_cell.angle_beta   90.00
_cell.angle_gamma   90.00
#
_symmetry.space_group_name_H-M   'P 1'
#
loop_
_entity.id
_entity.type
_entity.pdbx_description
1 polymer ?
#
loop_
_entity_poly.entity_id
_entity_poly.type
_entity_poly.pdbx_seq_one_letter_code
_entity_poly.pdbx_strand_id
1 'polypeptide(L)'
;MSRDLYAFVTQFAVSQISADEFADEFIKRWKEEREAGKLTVDSPEMSERLSSIFCLADLYNADPNREEYELDELQLWDKVKAIMHL
;
A
#
# COMPACT_ATOMS: atom_id res chain seq x y z
N MET A 1 5.65 -11.83 -7.84
CA MET A 1 4.28 -11.73 -8.31
C MET A 1 3.46 -10.83 -7.43
N SER A 2 2.70 -9.94 -8.06
CA SER A 2 1.87 -8.98 -7.32
C SER A 2 0.72 -9.63 -6.56
N ARG A 3 0.44 -10.90 -6.82
CA ARG A 3 -0.56 -11.64 -6.07
C ARG A 3 -0.22 -11.69 -4.57
N ASP A 4 1.05 -11.88 -4.24
CA ASP A 4 1.51 -11.87 -2.84
C ASP A 4 1.41 -10.48 -2.25
N LEU A 5 1.74 -9.47 -3.05
CA LEU A 5 1.64 -8.08 -2.62
C LEU A 5 0.18 -7.69 -2.38
N TYR A 6 -0.71 -8.12 -3.28
CA TYR A 6 -2.15 -7.90 -3.14
C TYR A 6 -2.70 -8.55 -1.86
N ALA A 7 -2.27 -9.78 -1.58
CA ALA A 7 -2.69 -10.48 -0.36
C ALA A 7 -2.21 -9.72 0.89
N PHE A 8 -1.01 -9.16 0.85
CA PHE A 8 -0.48 -8.37 1.94
C PHE A 8 -1.32 -7.10 2.19
N VAL A 9 -1.73 -6.42 1.10
CA VAL A 9 -2.61 -5.26 1.21
C VAL A 9 -3.94 -5.65 1.85
N THR A 10 -4.49 -6.79 1.46
CA THR A 10 -5.73 -7.29 2.03
C THR A 10 -5.63 -7.51 3.54
N GLN A 11 -4.49 -8.00 4.02
CA GLN A 11 -4.27 -8.16 5.46
C GLN A 11 -4.37 -6.84 6.20
N PHE A 12 -3.83 -5.77 5.63
CA PHE A 12 -3.96 -4.45 6.22
C PHE A 12 -5.42 -3.97 6.17
N ALA A 13 -6.09 -4.16 5.04
CA ALA A 13 -7.48 -3.71 4.86
C ALA A 13 -8.43 -4.36 5.86
N VAL A 14 -8.16 -5.59 6.30
CA VAL A 14 -8.97 -6.30 7.31
C VAL A 14 -8.39 -6.16 8.73
N SER A 15 -7.50 -5.19 8.92
CA SER A 15 -6.95 -4.81 10.24
C SER A 15 -6.09 -5.88 10.92
N GLN A 16 -5.42 -6.73 10.15
CA GLN A 16 -4.55 -7.77 10.70
C GLN A 16 -3.13 -7.28 10.99
N ILE A 17 -2.74 -6.14 10.41
CA ILE A 17 -1.43 -5.53 10.62
C ILE A 17 -1.59 -4.04 10.85
N SER A 18 -0.60 -3.42 11.51
CA SER A 18 -0.60 -1.98 11.75
C SER A 18 -0.23 -1.19 10.49
N ALA A 19 -0.53 0.11 10.49
CA ALA A 19 -0.13 0.99 9.40
C ALA A 19 1.39 1.09 9.28
N ASP A 20 2.10 1.11 10.42
CA ASP A 20 3.57 1.16 10.41
C ASP A 20 4.16 -0.06 9.70
N GLU A 21 3.71 -1.26 10.08
CA GLU A 21 4.15 -2.49 9.44
C GLU A 21 3.78 -2.54 7.98
N PHE A 22 2.54 -2.14 7.67
CA PHE A 22 2.05 -2.16 6.30
C PHE A 22 2.87 -1.23 5.41
N ALA A 23 3.02 0.03 5.81
CA ALA A 23 3.70 1.03 4.98
C ALA A 23 5.16 0.63 4.71
N ASP A 24 5.90 0.25 5.74
CA ASP A 24 7.30 -0.13 5.60
C ASP A 24 7.48 -1.35 4.71
N GLU A 25 6.73 -2.40 4.98
CA GLU A 25 6.87 -3.66 4.26
C GLU A 25 6.32 -3.56 2.84
N PHE A 26 5.22 -2.85 2.65
CA PHE A 26 4.64 -2.67 1.31
C PHE A 26 5.61 -1.95 0.38
N ILE A 27 6.19 -0.85 0.84
CA ILE A 27 7.14 -0.07 0.03
C ILE A 27 8.33 -0.95 -0.35
N LYS A 28 8.86 -1.70 0.60
CA LYS A 28 9.98 -2.60 0.37
C LYS A 28 9.65 -3.66 -0.68
N ARG A 29 8.53 -4.35 -0.50
CA ARG A 29 8.10 -5.42 -1.42
C ARG A 29 7.78 -4.89 -2.81
N TRP A 30 7.14 -3.72 -2.88
CA TRP A 30 6.81 -3.11 -4.16
C TRP A 30 8.07 -2.78 -4.96
N LYS A 31 9.08 -2.23 -4.31
CA LYS A 31 10.36 -1.92 -4.95
C LYS A 31 11.07 -3.18 -5.42
N GLU A 32 11.07 -4.23 -4.61
CA GLU A 32 11.66 -5.51 -4.97
C GLU A 32 10.99 -6.12 -6.20
N GLU A 33 9.66 -6.10 -6.25
CA GLU A 33 8.92 -6.63 -7.41
C GLU A 33 9.16 -5.79 -8.65
N ARG A 34 9.24 -4.48 -8.51
CA ARG A 34 9.55 -3.58 -9.62
C ARG A 34 10.92 -3.88 -10.21
N GLU A 35 11.93 -4.02 -9.36
CA GLU A 35 13.30 -4.32 -9.79
C GLU A 35 13.40 -5.67 -10.46
N ALA A 36 12.62 -6.63 -10.01
CA ALA A 36 12.57 -7.97 -10.60
C ALA A 36 11.72 -8.04 -11.87
N GLY A 37 11.07 -6.94 -12.25
CA GLY A 37 10.20 -6.89 -13.43
C GLY A 37 8.85 -7.58 -13.24
N LYS A 38 8.50 -7.95 -12.02
CA LYS A 38 7.27 -8.68 -11.73
C LYS A 38 6.01 -7.84 -11.88
N LEU A 39 6.13 -6.52 -11.73
CA LEU A 39 4.97 -5.63 -11.86
C LEU A 39 4.46 -5.55 -13.29
N THR A 40 5.30 -5.86 -14.28
CA THR A 40 4.91 -5.79 -15.69
C THR A 40 4.06 -6.97 -16.15
N VAL A 41 3.97 -8.03 -15.35
CA VAL A 41 3.16 -9.21 -15.68
C VAL A 41 1.74 -9.15 -15.11
N ASP A 42 1.42 -8.08 -14.39
CA ASP A 42 0.10 -7.89 -13.81
C ASP A 42 -0.85 -7.26 -14.82
N SER A 43 -2.16 -7.42 -14.58
CA SER A 43 -3.14 -6.70 -15.36
C SER A 43 -2.97 -5.18 -15.14
N PRO A 44 -3.33 -4.34 -16.12
CA PRO A 44 -3.25 -2.89 -15.93
C PRO A 44 -4.04 -2.39 -14.71
N GLU A 45 -5.19 -2.98 -14.42
CA GLU A 45 -5.99 -2.66 -13.23
C GLU A 45 -5.25 -2.92 -11.93
N MET A 46 -4.67 -4.11 -11.83
CA MET A 46 -3.91 -4.52 -10.63
C MET A 46 -2.70 -3.61 -10.45
N SER A 47 -1.97 -3.36 -11.52
CA SER A 47 -0.78 -2.52 -11.51
C SER A 47 -1.13 -1.09 -11.06
N GLU A 48 -2.22 -0.53 -11.57
CA GLU A 48 -2.68 0.79 -11.18
C GLU A 48 -3.06 0.87 -9.71
N ARG A 49 -3.79 -0.12 -9.21
CA ARG A 49 -4.17 -0.17 -7.80
C ARG A 49 -2.96 -0.24 -6.89
N LEU A 50 -2.01 -1.09 -7.20
CA LEU A 50 -0.80 -1.24 -6.39
C LEU A 50 0.07 0.02 -6.43
N SER A 51 0.17 0.68 -7.57
CA SER A 51 0.89 1.96 -7.70
C SER A 51 0.23 3.05 -6.87
N SER A 52 -1.09 3.12 -6.89
CA SER A 52 -1.84 4.08 -6.08
C SER A 52 -1.61 3.83 -4.59
N ILE A 53 -1.63 2.57 -4.18
CA ILE A 53 -1.40 2.20 -2.78
C ILE A 53 0.04 2.54 -2.37
N PHE A 54 1.01 2.36 -3.27
CA PHE A 54 2.39 2.77 -3.02
C PHE A 54 2.46 4.27 -2.70
N CYS A 55 1.78 5.10 -3.48
CA CYS A 55 1.75 6.54 -3.23
C CYS A 55 1.13 6.86 -1.87
N LEU A 56 0.06 6.16 -1.49
CA LEU A 56 -0.56 6.35 -0.18
C LEU A 56 0.37 5.95 0.95
N ALA A 57 1.04 4.81 0.81
CA ALA A 57 2.00 4.35 1.81
C ALA A 57 3.17 5.33 1.98
N ASP A 58 3.60 5.95 0.90
CA ASP A 58 4.66 6.96 0.92
C ASP A 58 4.23 8.23 1.64
N LEU A 59 2.93 8.54 1.63
CA LEU A 59 2.37 9.70 2.32
C LEU A 59 2.07 9.43 3.79
N TYR A 60 2.13 8.18 4.23
CA TYR A 60 1.84 7.84 5.61
C TYR A 60 2.94 8.36 6.54
N ASN A 61 2.52 9.01 7.61
CA ASN A 61 3.42 9.50 8.65
C ASN A 61 2.71 9.42 10.01
N ALA A 62 3.24 8.60 10.90
CA ALA A 62 2.66 8.38 12.22
C ALA A 62 2.89 9.56 13.18
N ASP A 63 3.82 10.46 12.85
CA ASP A 63 4.16 11.59 13.70
C ASP A 63 2.98 12.56 13.80
N PRO A 64 2.60 13.01 15.01
CA PRO A 64 1.51 14.00 15.16
C PRO A 64 1.81 15.35 14.50
N ASN A 65 3.07 15.63 14.19
CA ASN A 65 3.47 16.85 13.49
C ASN A 65 3.45 16.73 11.97
N ARG A 66 2.77 15.69 11.43
CA ARG A 66 2.70 15.46 9.99
C ARG A 66 2.09 16.65 9.25
N GLU A 67 2.47 16.77 7.99
CA GLU A 67 1.92 17.80 7.10
C GLU A 67 0.47 17.46 6.71
N GLU A 68 -0.28 18.47 6.23
CA GLU A 68 -1.68 18.27 5.84
C GLU A 68 -1.86 17.22 4.75
N TYR A 69 -0.91 17.10 3.83
CA TYR A 69 -0.98 16.13 2.76
C TYR A 69 -0.57 14.72 3.18
N GLU A 70 0.03 14.57 4.34
CA GLU A 70 0.42 13.26 4.86
C GLU A 70 -0.77 12.58 5.52
N LEU A 71 -0.71 11.25 5.63
CA LEU A 71 -1.82 10.45 6.12
C LEU A 71 -1.51 9.85 7.49
N ASP A 72 -2.49 9.84 8.37
CA ASP A 72 -2.41 9.09 9.60
C ASP A 72 -2.87 7.64 9.34
N GLU A 73 -2.86 6.80 10.37
CA GLU A 73 -3.21 5.37 10.24
C GLU A 73 -4.63 5.19 9.70
N LEU A 74 -5.60 5.91 10.25
CA LEU A 74 -6.99 5.78 9.86
C LEU A 74 -7.21 6.24 8.42
N GLN A 75 -6.60 7.34 8.04
CA GLN A 75 -6.71 7.87 6.69
C GLN A 75 -6.10 6.91 5.67
N LEU A 76 -4.93 6.35 5.97
CA LEU A 76 -4.30 5.37 5.11
C LEU A 76 -5.19 4.14 4.94
N TRP A 77 -5.72 3.62 6.05
CA TRP A 77 -6.59 2.46 6.05
C TRP A 77 -7.85 2.68 5.21
N ASP A 78 -8.54 3.82 5.41
CA ASP A 78 -9.74 4.16 4.66
C ASP A 78 -9.48 4.27 3.16
N LYS A 79 -8.38 4.91 2.78
CA LYS A 79 -8.04 5.10 1.37
C LYS A 79 -7.63 3.81 0.69
N VAL A 80 -6.89 2.95 1.38
CA VAL A 80 -6.52 1.64 0.86
C VAL A 80 -7.77 0.78 0.66
N LYS A 81 -8.67 0.77 1.63
CA LYS A 81 -9.94 0.03 1.49
C LYS A 81 -10.75 0.51 0.29
N ALA A 82 -10.79 1.81 0.06
CA ALA A 82 -11.53 2.37 -1.08
C ALA A 82 -10.94 1.88 -2.42
N ILE A 83 -9.61 1.87 -2.54
CA ILE A 83 -8.94 1.39 -3.75
C ILE A 83 -9.21 -0.10 -3.97
N MET A 84 -9.23 -0.88 -2.90
CA MET A 84 -9.45 -2.32 -2.95
C MET A 84 -10.94 -2.70 -3.05
N HIS A 85 -11.84 -1.74 -2.93
CA HIS A 85 -13.29 -1.95 -2.91
C HIS A 85 -13.76 -2.85 -1.77
N LEU A 86 -13.17 -2.64 -0.61
CA LEU A 86 -13.51 -3.41 0.60
C LEU A 86 -14.34 -2.62 1.61
#